data_37dbb41211cc51931f96ec9fbccf78df
#
_entry.id   37dbb41211cc51931f96ec9fbccf78df
#
_cell.length_a   1.000
_cell.length_b   1.000
_cell.length_c   1.000
_cell.angle_alpha   90.00
_cell.angle_beta   90.00
_cell.angle_gamma   90.00
#
_symmetry.space_group_name_H-M   'P 1'
#
loop_
_entity.id
_entity.type
_entity.pdbx_description
1 polymer ?
#
loop_
_entity_poly.entity_id
_entity_poly.type
_entity_poly.pdbx_seq_one_letter_code
_entity_poly.pdbx_strand_id
1 'polypeptide(L)'
;MNRDGLFVLLLGLLAASCSRASGALPEDGEQLARTYCSSCHAFPEPALLDRPSWEAVLPDMGGRLGVYTTVPRDSLILRIDRGLLDPALVYPTTPALSLEAWQAITDYFLREAPAFLAAAPRVPPVEVGLPGFRVRAPRFRFEPPLTTMVDVRDRNGVFFVGTYGTTPALGVLNAGGEALFQWDLPGAPVSAHWDDGRLTILLVGSRLEPSEAADGAIVTIDGPQAPVRPRVTGLKRPVDLDVGDLNGDGLDDFVVCEFGNETGYLSWYENAGDGTYRRHVLSSRAGAIEAVLHDFDADGAVDVGV
;
A
#
# COMPACT_ATOMS: atom_id res chain seq x y z
N MET A 1 -80.15 36.90 -33.19
CA MET A 1 -78.84 36.67 -33.81
C MET A 1 -77.85 37.50 -33.06
N ASN A 2 -77.08 36.83 -32.18
CA ASN A 2 -75.67 37.09 -31.91
C ASN A 2 -75.19 36.09 -30.83
N ARG A 3 -74.41 35.19 -31.26
CA ARG A 3 -73.62 34.23 -30.45
C ARG A 3 -72.39 34.99 -30.02
N ASP A 4 -72.22 35.31 -28.76
CA ASP A 4 -70.95 35.67 -28.14
C ASP A 4 -71.16 35.80 -26.63
N GLY A 5 -70.86 34.82 -25.86
CA GLY A 5 -71.06 34.85 -24.42
C GLY A 5 -70.81 33.52 -23.71
N LEU A 6 -69.71 32.81 -24.04
CA LEU A 6 -69.34 31.62 -23.25
C LEU A 6 -67.87 31.29 -23.41
N PHE A 7 -67.03 32.21 -22.91
CA PHE A 7 -65.56 31.91 -22.89
C PHE A 7 -64.81 32.71 -21.82
N VAL A 8 -65.33 32.80 -20.62
CA VAL A 8 -64.55 33.33 -19.48
C VAL A 8 -64.97 32.58 -18.20
N LEU A 9 -64.62 31.38 -18.00
CA LEU A 9 -64.71 30.73 -16.67
C LEU A 9 -63.98 29.34 -16.66
N LEU A 10 -62.72 29.30 -17.11
CA LEU A 10 -61.89 28.07 -16.99
C LEU A 10 -60.39 28.38 -16.95
N LEU A 11 -59.99 29.40 -16.18
CA LEU A 11 -58.58 29.75 -15.96
C LEU A 11 -58.34 30.12 -14.49
N GLY A 12 -58.81 29.32 -13.58
CA GLY A 12 -58.66 29.58 -12.14
C GLY A 12 -58.41 28.37 -11.24
N LEU A 13 -57.90 27.26 -11.77
CA LEU A 13 -57.74 26.04 -10.93
C LEU A 13 -56.51 25.17 -11.33
N LEU A 14 -55.36 25.83 -11.57
CA LEU A 14 -54.12 25.10 -11.82
C LEU A 14 -52.90 25.80 -11.20
N ALA A 15 -53.00 26.25 -9.95
CA ALA A 15 -51.86 26.81 -9.21
C ALA A 15 -51.89 26.41 -7.74
N ALA A 16 -52.14 25.14 -7.44
CA ALA A 16 -52.02 24.65 -6.08
C ALA A 16 -51.67 23.15 -6.09
N SER A 17 -50.48 22.78 -6.55
CA SER A 17 -49.96 21.45 -6.27
C SER A 17 -48.53 21.33 -6.81
N CYS A 18 -47.53 21.94 -6.20
CA CYS A 18 -46.15 21.53 -6.28
C CYS A 18 -45.34 22.06 -5.09
N SER A 19 -45.87 21.86 -3.89
CA SER A 19 -45.02 21.77 -2.71
C SER A 19 -44.82 20.29 -2.43
N ARG A 20 -44.17 19.58 -3.36
CA ARG A 20 -43.48 18.35 -2.98
C ARG A 20 -42.31 18.80 -2.15
N ALA A 21 -42.41 18.66 -0.82
CA ALA A 21 -41.26 18.47 0.02
C ALA A 21 -40.45 17.37 -0.64
N SER A 22 -39.27 17.69 -1.15
CA SER A 22 -38.20 16.71 -1.40
C SER A 22 -37.84 16.13 -0.04
N GLY A 23 -38.61 15.16 0.42
CA GLY A 23 -38.04 14.18 1.36
C GLY A 23 -36.93 13.51 0.59
N ALA A 24 -35.69 13.91 0.82
CA ALA A 24 -34.55 13.13 0.40
C ALA A 24 -34.83 11.71 0.90
N LEU A 25 -34.80 10.74 -0.01
CA LEU A 25 -34.82 9.32 0.39
C LEU A 25 -33.69 9.19 1.41
N PRO A 26 -33.88 8.44 2.51
CA PRO A 26 -32.78 8.18 3.42
C PRO A 26 -31.62 7.65 2.59
N GLU A 27 -30.46 8.29 2.72
CA GLU A 27 -29.26 7.88 2.00
C GLU A 27 -28.98 6.41 2.33
N ASP A 28 -28.80 5.58 1.29
CA ASP A 28 -28.50 4.17 1.48
C ASP A 28 -27.08 4.04 2.04
N GLY A 29 -26.99 3.68 3.33
CA GLY A 29 -25.71 3.57 4.04
C GLY A 29 -24.76 2.56 3.39
N GLU A 30 -25.26 1.48 2.76
CA GLU A 30 -24.43 0.54 2.01
C GLU A 30 -23.85 1.20 0.76
N GLN A 31 -24.68 1.87 -0.03
CA GLN A 31 -24.20 2.53 -1.25
C GLN A 31 -23.18 3.63 -0.94
N LEU A 32 -23.41 4.41 0.10
CA LEU A 32 -22.48 5.43 0.58
C LEU A 32 -21.17 4.77 1.06
N ALA A 33 -21.26 3.72 1.87
CA ALA A 33 -20.07 2.98 2.34
C ALA A 33 -19.26 2.45 1.17
N ARG A 34 -19.90 1.79 0.18
CA ARG A 34 -19.22 1.31 -1.02
C ARG A 34 -18.55 2.43 -1.81
N THR A 35 -19.17 3.60 -1.89
CA THR A 35 -18.61 4.76 -2.62
C THR A 35 -17.40 5.34 -1.89
N TYR A 36 -17.51 5.62 -0.61
CA TYR A 36 -16.47 6.34 0.13
C TYR A 36 -15.37 5.44 0.66
N CYS A 37 -15.69 4.24 1.18
CA CYS A 37 -14.67 3.35 1.74
C CYS A 37 -13.81 2.68 0.66
N SER A 38 -14.36 2.44 -0.57
CA SER A 38 -13.58 1.87 -1.67
C SER A 38 -12.64 2.87 -2.35
N SER A 39 -12.65 4.13 -1.94
CA SER A 39 -11.78 5.15 -2.55
C SER A 39 -10.29 4.99 -2.17
N CYS A 40 -10.00 4.31 -1.07
CA CYS A 40 -8.63 4.16 -0.54
C CYS A 40 -8.13 2.71 -0.53
N HIS A 41 -9.03 1.75 -0.31
CA HIS A 41 -8.69 0.31 -0.25
C HIS A 41 -9.89 -0.53 -0.71
N ALA A 42 -9.74 -1.84 -0.83
CA ALA A 42 -10.86 -2.74 -1.12
C ALA A 42 -11.96 -2.57 -0.07
N PHE A 43 -13.23 -2.60 -0.51
CA PHE A 43 -14.36 -2.43 0.38
C PHE A 43 -14.31 -3.44 1.54
N PRO A 44 -14.30 -2.98 2.79
CA PRO A 44 -14.29 -3.88 3.94
C PRO A 44 -15.72 -4.34 4.24
N GLU A 45 -16.04 -5.58 3.96
CA GLU A 45 -17.38 -6.12 4.27
C GLU A 45 -17.64 -6.09 5.80
N PRO A 46 -18.85 -5.71 6.25
CA PRO A 46 -19.17 -5.61 7.68
C PRO A 46 -18.86 -6.88 8.49
N ALA A 47 -18.91 -8.06 7.84
CA ALA A 47 -18.63 -9.34 8.50
C ALA A 47 -17.14 -9.57 8.84
N LEU A 48 -16.22 -8.70 8.38
CA LEU A 48 -14.80 -8.84 8.66
C LEU A 48 -14.43 -8.52 10.11
N LEU A 49 -15.21 -7.68 10.78
CA LEU A 49 -15.01 -7.33 12.18
C LEU A 49 -16.33 -7.50 12.96
N ASP A 50 -16.23 -7.72 14.27
CA ASP A 50 -17.39 -7.65 15.14
C ASP A 50 -17.79 -6.18 15.40
N ARG A 51 -19.00 -5.99 15.93
CA ARG A 51 -19.55 -4.66 16.17
C ARG A 51 -18.68 -3.80 17.07
N PRO A 52 -18.13 -4.27 18.20
CA PRO A 52 -17.24 -3.46 19.03
C PRO A 52 -15.96 -3.02 18.30
N SER A 53 -15.42 -3.87 17.43
CA SER A 53 -14.25 -3.53 16.62
C SER A 53 -14.57 -2.44 15.58
N TRP A 54 -15.75 -2.50 14.93
CA TRP A 54 -16.22 -1.43 14.05
C TRP A 54 -16.43 -0.11 14.79
N GLU A 55 -17.02 -0.14 15.99
CA GLU A 55 -17.17 1.06 16.84
C GLU A 55 -15.82 1.73 17.13
N ALA A 56 -14.75 0.94 17.27
CA ALA A 56 -13.41 1.45 17.50
C ALA A 56 -12.72 1.99 16.23
N VAL A 57 -12.98 1.42 15.06
CA VAL A 57 -12.30 1.75 13.79
C VAL A 57 -12.98 2.89 13.04
N LEU A 58 -14.31 2.92 13.01
CA LEU A 58 -15.08 3.92 12.23
C LEU A 58 -14.70 5.38 12.54
N PRO A 59 -14.42 5.78 13.80
CA PRO A 59 -14.02 7.16 14.07
C PRO A 59 -12.73 7.60 13.35
N ASP A 60 -11.75 6.70 13.17
CA ASP A 60 -10.54 6.99 12.42
C ASP A 60 -10.85 7.13 10.92
N MET A 61 -11.67 6.22 10.37
CA MET A 61 -12.10 6.28 8.96
C MET A 61 -12.89 7.55 8.66
N GLY A 62 -13.79 7.96 9.57
CA GLY A 62 -14.47 9.24 9.49
C GLY A 62 -13.52 10.42 9.49
N GLY A 63 -12.53 10.40 10.37
CA GLY A 63 -11.47 11.42 10.44
C GLY A 63 -10.70 11.55 9.12
N ARG A 64 -10.38 10.44 8.44
CA ARG A 64 -9.74 10.44 7.11
C ARG A 64 -10.62 11.03 6.00
N LEU A 65 -11.93 11.02 6.19
CA LEU A 65 -12.90 11.69 5.32
C LEU A 65 -13.25 13.12 5.81
N GLY A 66 -12.57 13.64 6.81
CA GLY A 66 -12.79 14.97 7.38
C GLY A 66 -14.00 15.07 8.30
N VAL A 67 -14.60 13.94 8.71
CA VAL A 67 -15.76 13.90 9.61
C VAL A 67 -15.32 13.47 11.03
N TYR A 68 -15.50 14.35 12.00
CA TYR A 68 -15.04 14.16 13.38
C TYR A 68 -16.24 14.12 14.32
N THR A 69 -16.70 12.92 14.69
CA THR A 69 -17.89 12.72 15.53
C THR A 69 -17.53 12.45 16.99
N THR A 70 -17.00 11.26 17.27
CA THR A 70 -16.70 10.80 18.65
C THR A 70 -15.26 11.05 19.06
N VAL A 71 -14.33 11.11 18.09
CA VAL A 71 -12.90 11.36 18.33
C VAL A 71 -12.52 12.70 17.70
N PRO A 72 -12.04 13.67 18.51
CA PRO A 72 -11.58 14.96 17.98
C PRO A 72 -10.39 14.79 17.04
N ARG A 73 -10.30 15.64 16.01
CA ARG A 73 -9.21 15.66 15.03
C ARG A 73 -7.83 15.68 15.70
N ASP A 74 -7.66 16.50 16.72
CA ASP A 74 -6.37 16.65 17.43
C ASP A 74 -5.90 15.36 18.10
N SER A 75 -6.83 14.51 18.54
CA SER A 75 -6.50 13.20 19.11
C SER A 75 -6.03 12.20 18.05
N LEU A 76 -6.58 12.26 16.83
CA LEU A 76 -6.14 11.44 15.70
C LEU A 76 -4.77 11.89 15.18
N ILE A 77 -4.55 13.20 15.09
CA ILE A 77 -3.27 13.78 14.66
C ILE A 77 -2.10 13.37 15.57
N LEU A 78 -2.34 13.08 16.85
CA LEU A 78 -1.29 12.60 17.74
C LEU A 78 -0.68 11.26 17.32
N ARG A 79 -1.37 10.49 16.48
CA ARG A 79 -0.94 9.18 16.02
C ARG A 79 -0.01 9.22 14.79
N ILE A 80 0.10 10.39 14.14
CA ILE A 80 0.96 10.54 12.95
C ILE A 80 2.26 11.26 13.28
N ASP A 81 3.28 11.02 12.47
CA ASP A 81 4.59 11.66 12.61
C ASP A 81 4.55 13.11 12.09
N ARG A 82 4.21 14.04 13.00
CA ARG A 82 4.02 15.47 12.66
C ARG A 82 5.28 16.14 12.14
N GLY A 83 6.45 15.59 12.40
CA GLY A 83 7.71 16.14 11.92
C GLY A 83 7.96 15.86 10.43
N LEU A 84 7.29 14.85 9.88
CA LEU A 84 7.54 14.33 8.54
C LEU A 84 6.31 14.44 7.61
N LEU A 85 5.12 14.68 8.17
CA LEU A 85 3.86 14.69 7.41
C LEU A 85 2.96 15.86 7.84
N ASP A 86 2.36 16.56 6.87
CA ASP A 86 1.28 17.50 7.13
C ASP A 86 0.01 16.72 7.57
N PRO A 87 -0.48 16.94 8.79
CA PRO A 87 -1.68 16.28 9.28
C PRO A 87 -2.92 16.44 8.39
N ALA A 88 -3.01 17.52 7.62
CA ALA A 88 -4.15 17.76 6.74
C ALA A 88 -4.22 16.80 5.55
N LEU A 89 -3.13 16.13 5.20
CA LEU A 89 -3.12 15.10 4.16
C LEU A 89 -3.80 13.81 4.61
N VAL A 90 -3.78 13.51 5.91
CA VAL A 90 -4.37 12.31 6.49
C VAL A 90 -5.75 12.60 7.08
N TYR A 91 -5.85 13.72 7.81
CA TYR A 91 -7.05 14.15 8.52
C TYR A 91 -7.48 15.55 8.03
N PRO A 92 -8.15 15.65 6.88
CA PRO A 92 -8.51 16.92 6.28
C PRO A 92 -9.49 17.69 7.15
N THR A 93 -9.45 19.02 7.05
CA THR A 93 -10.39 19.91 7.77
C THR A 93 -11.72 20.09 7.03
N THR A 94 -11.74 19.77 5.73
CA THR A 94 -12.95 19.85 4.90
C THR A 94 -13.52 18.44 4.77
N PRO A 95 -14.79 18.21 5.18
CA PRO A 95 -15.40 16.91 5.06
C PRO A 95 -15.69 16.55 3.60
N ALA A 96 -15.43 15.27 3.24
CA ALA A 96 -15.75 14.72 1.93
C ALA A 96 -17.24 14.39 1.75
N LEU A 97 -17.99 14.26 2.87
CA LEU A 97 -19.41 13.94 2.90
C LEU A 97 -20.08 14.62 4.08
N SER A 98 -21.42 14.67 4.07
CA SER A 98 -22.19 15.27 5.16
C SER A 98 -22.15 14.40 6.43
N LEU A 99 -22.48 15.00 7.57
CA LEU A 99 -22.60 14.26 8.83
C LEU A 99 -23.70 13.19 8.77
N GLU A 100 -24.81 13.49 8.09
CA GLU A 100 -25.94 12.57 7.90
C GLU A 100 -25.51 11.36 7.05
N ALA A 101 -24.76 11.59 5.96
CA ALA A 101 -24.20 10.53 5.13
C ALA A 101 -23.22 9.64 5.92
N TRP A 102 -22.35 10.26 6.73
CA TRP A 102 -21.46 9.51 7.61
C TRP A 102 -22.21 8.67 8.65
N GLN A 103 -23.29 9.23 9.23
CA GLN A 103 -24.13 8.49 10.18
C GLN A 103 -24.78 7.28 9.50
N ALA A 104 -25.30 7.44 8.27
CA ALA A 104 -25.89 6.34 7.52
C ALA A 104 -24.86 5.21 7.25
N ILE A 105 -23.60 5.54 6.93
CA ILE A 105 -22.49 4.59 6.79
C ILE A 105 -22.26 3.87 8.12
N THR A 106 -22.14 4.60 9.21
CA THR A 106 -21.90 4.05 10.54
C THR A 106 -23.02 3.08 10.95
N ASP A 107 -24.27 3.50 10.77
CA ASP A 107 -25.43 2.68 11.10
C ASP A 107 -25.48 1.40 10.24
N TYR A 108 -25.09 1.47 8.97
CA TYR A 108 -24.97 0.30 8.10
C TYR A 108 -23.94 -0.70 8.67
N PHE A 109 -22.71 -0.27 8.94
CA PHE A 109 -21.69 -1.17 9.47
C PHE A 109 -22.09 -1.79 10.80
N LEU A 110 -22.59 -0.99 11.74
CA LEU A 110 -22.99 -1.46 13.08
C LEU A 110 -24.23 -2.38 13.05
N ARG A 111 -25.12 -2.21 12.08
CA ARG A 111 -26.28 -3.07 11.89
C ARG A 111 -25.90 -4.41 11.29
N GLU A 112 -25.07 -4.39 10.23
CA GLU A 112 -24.70 -5.59 9.48
C GLU A 112 -23.56 -6.39 10.13
N ALA A 113 -22.74 -5.77 10.98
CA ALA A 113 -21.65 -6.43 11.68
C ALA A 113 -22.16 -7.48 12.67
N PRO A 114 -21.53 -8.67 12.74
CA PRO A 114 -21.85 -9.66 13.73
C PRO A 114 -21.56 -9.16 15.15
N ALA A 115 -22.32 -9.61 16.14
CA ALA A 115 -22.04 -9.27 17.53
C ALA A 115 -20.68 -9.82 18.01
N PHE A 116 -20.29 -10.97 17.46
CA PHE A 116 -19.00 -11.64 17.68
C PHE A 116 -18.56 -12.30 16.39
N LEU A 117 -17.27 -12.29 16.11
CA LEU A 117 -16.74 -13.06 14.99
C LEU A 117 -16.97 -14.57 15.24
N ALA A 118 -17.41 -15.25 14.22
CA ALA A 118 -17.50 -16.71 14.28
C ALA A 118 -16.11 -17.29 14.58
N ALA A 119 -16.04 -18.26 15.47
CA ALA A 119 -14.80 -19.00 15.67
C ALA A 119 -14.30 -19.53 14.32
N ALA A 120 -13.03 -19.34 14.04
CA ALA A 120 -12.43 -19.90 12.84
C ALA A 120 -12.76 -21.40 12.75
N PRO A 121 -13.10 -21.92 11.56
CA PRO A 121 -13.29 -23.35 11.39
C PRO A 121 -12.08 -24.08 11.99
N ARG A 122 -12.32 -25.17 12.71
CA ARG A 122 -11.21 -26.00 13.21
C ARG A 122 -10.38 -26.41 12.01
N VAL A 123 -9.19 -25.81 11.91
CA VAL A 123 -8.20 -26.25 10.93
C VAL A 123 -7.87 -27.71 11.27
N PRO A 124 -7.82 -28.62 10.30
CA PRO A 124 -7.32 -29.98 10.55
C PRO A 124 -5.99 -29.91 11.30
N PRO A 125 -5.65 -30.87 12.16
CA PRO A 125 -4.38 -30.88 12.85
C PRO A 125 -3.26 -30.66 11.84
N VAL A 126 -2.39 -29.68 12.12
CA VAL A 126 -1.23 -29.40 11.26
C VAL A 126 -0.36 -30.66 11.26
N GLU A 127 -0.19 -31.30 10.11
CA GLU A 127 0.77 -32.39 9.97
C GLU A 127 2.16 -31.83 10.21
N VAL A 128 2.86 -32.41 11.17
CA VAL A 128 4.24 -32.01 11.49
C VAL A 128 5.16 -32.60 10.44
N GLY A 129 5.76 -31.73 9.63
CA GLY A 129 6.68 -32.09 8.57
C GLY A 129 6.14 -31.78 7.17
N LEU A 130 7.06 -31.71 6.22
CA LEU A 130 6.76 -31.55 4.80
C LEU A 130 7.24 -32.81 4.08
N PRO A 131 6.34 -33.73 3.66
CA PRO A 131 6.75 -34.90 2.89
C PRO A 131 7.54 -34.50 1.65
N GLY A 132 8.69 -35.13 1.43
CA GLY A 132 9.57 -34.80 0.32
C GLY A 132 10.57 -33.66 0.57
N PHE A 133 10.49 -32.98 1.72
CA PHE A 133 11.43 -31.94 2.09
C PHE A 133 12.27 -32.34 3.30
N ARG A 134 13.51 -31.86 3.33
CA ARG A 134 14.42 -32.01 4.47
C ARG A 134 14.86 -30.64 4.94
N VAL A 135 14.56 -30.31 6.19
CA VAL A 135 15.04 -29.08 6.83
C VAL A 135 16.54 -29.21 7.11
N ARG A 136 17.31 -28.23 6.67
CA ARG A 136 18.71 -28.06 6.99
C ARG A 136 18.95 -26.71 7.62
N ALA A 137 19.62 -26.65 8.75
CA ALA A 137 20.11 -25.40 9.30
C ALA A 137 21.33 -24.92 8.47
N PRO A 138 21.40 -23.65 8.05
CA PRO A 138 22.59 -23.12 7.40
C PRO A 138 23.76 -23.11 8.39
N ARG A 139 25.00 -23.23 7.86
CA ARG A 139 26.21 -23.11 8.69
C ARG A 139 26.49 -21.67 9.08
N PHE A 140 26.15 -20.73 8.21
CA PHE A 140 26.22 -19.31 8.49
C PHE A 140 24.85 -18.80 8.94
N ARG A 141 24.83 -17.89 9.90
CA ARG A 141 23.62 -17.14 10.32
C ARG A 141 24.03 -15.81 10.91
N PHE A 142 23.17 -14.84 10.76
CA PHE A 142 23.30 -13.56 11.45
C PHE A 142 22.84 -13.68 12.91
N GLU A 143 23.53 -12.97 13.81
CA GLU A 143 23.17 -12.90 15.24
C GLU A 143 22.99 -11.42 15.69
N PRO A 144 21.82 -11.00 16.12
CA PRO A 144 20.56 -11.75 16.19
C PRO A 144 19.96 -12.02 14.80
N PRO A 145 19.13 -13.07 14.64
CA PRO A 145 18.56 -13.45 13.34
C PRO A 145 17.36 -12.57 12.98
N LEU A 146 17.59 -11.32 12.63
CA LEU A 146 16.58 -10.34 12.19
C LEU A 146 16.51 -10.33 10.65
N THR A 147 16.14 -11.45 10.06
CA THR A 147 16.10 -11.65 8.61
C THR A 147 15.01 -10.77 7.98
N THR A 148 15.40 -9.96 6.99
CA THR A 148 14.50 -9.05 6.25
C THR A 148 14.19 -9.54 4.85
N MET A 149 15.10 -10.31 4.24
CA MET A 149 14.87 -10.95 2.95
C MET A 149 15.59 -12.29 2.84
N VAL A 150 15.04 -13.18 2.06
CA VAL A 150 15.69 -14.40 1.56
C VAL A 150 15.33 -14.54 0.10
N ASP A 151 16.34 -14.70 -0.74
CA ASP A 151 16.15 -14.89 -2.17
C ASP A 151 17.01 -16.06 -2.66
N VAL A 152 16.50 -16.83 -3.62
CA VAL A 152 17.14 -18.01 -4.19
C VAL A 152 17.27 -17.82 -5.69
N ARG A 153 18.47 -17.53 -6.19
CA ARG A 153 18.69 -17.02 -7.54
C ARG A 153 19.06 -18.04 -8.58
N ASP A 154 19.50 -19.20 -8.22
CA ASP A 154 19.82 -20.19 -9.23
C ASP A 154 19.54 -21.64 -8.78
N ARG A 155 19.55 -22.55 -9.78
CA ARG A 155 19.40 -23.99 -9.54
C ARG A 155 20.61 -24.59 -8.79
N ASN A 156 21.72 -23.85 -8.66
CA ASN A 156 22.91 -24.25 -7.94
C ASN A 156 22.83 -23.91 -6.45
N GLY A 157 21.73 -23.23 -6.04
CA GLY A 157 21.43 -22.99 -4.64
C GLY A 157 22.27 -21.87 -4.02
N VAL A 158 22.44 -20.76 -4.74
CA VAL A 158 22.94 -19.52 -4.16
C VAL A 158 21.79 -18.79 -3.49
N PHE A 159 21.98 -18.44 -2.21
CA PHE A 159 21.00 -17.75 -1.40
C PHE A 159 21.50 -16.38 -1.02
N PHE A 160 20.63 -15.37 -1.16
CA PHE A 160 20.82 -14.05 -0.60
C PHE A 160 20.03 -13.95 0.70
N VAL A 161 20.67 -13.55 1.78
CA VAL A 161 20.02 -13.40 3.09
C VAL A 161 20.30 -12.01 3.62
N GLY A 162 19.27 -11.21 3.74
CA GLY A 162 19.33 -9.87 4.32
C GLY A 162 19.00 -9.87 5.81
N THR A 163 19.63 -8.99 6.57
CA THR A 163 19.33 -8.80 7.99
C THR A 163 19.26 -7.32 8.37
N TYR A 164 18.40 -7.00 9.32
CA TYR A 164 18.34 -5.69 9.96
C TYR A 164 19.36 -5.53 11.09
N GLY A 165 19.65 -6.56 11.85
CA GLY A 165 20.68 -6.66 12.89
C GLY A 165 21.19 -5.36 13.54
N THR A 166 22.22 -5.46 14.35
CA THR A 166 22.92 -4.27 14.91
C THR A 166 23.60 -3.45 13.80
N THR A 167 24.11 -4.15 12.77
CA THR A 167 24.56 -3.60 11.50
C THR A 167 23.77 -4.30 10.42
N PRO A 168 22.93 -3.58 9.65
CA PRO A 168 22.27 -4.18 8.50
C PRO A 168 23.27 -4.77 7.53
N ALA A 169 22.97 -5.94 6.96
CA ALA A 169 23.89 -6.64 6.09
C ALA A 169 23.19 -7.54 5.09
N LEU A 170 23.88 -7.84 4.00
CA LEU A 170 23.51 -8.88 3.04
C LEU A 170 24.59 -9.96 3.00
N GLY A 171 24.20 -11.21 3.22
CA GLY A 171 25.02 -12.40 3.05
C GLY A 171 24.67 -13.15 1.78
N VAL A 172 25.65 -13.67 1.08
CA VAL A 172 25.50 -14.61 -0.04
C VAL A 172 25.99 -15.96 0.42
N LEU A 173 25.14 -16.98 0.38
CA LEU A 173 25.41 -18.31 0.85
C LEU A 173 25.40 -19.31 -0.33
N ASN A 174 26.21 -20.36 -0.24
CA ASN A 174 26.12 -21.49 -1.15
C ASN A 174 25.02 -22.49 -0.72
N ALA A 175 24.78 -23.51 -1.54
CA ALA A 175 23.81 -24.58 -1.26
C ALA A 175 24.07 -25.34 0.06
N GLY A 176 25.29 -25.30 0.58
CA GLY A 176 25.65 -25.86 1.89
C GLY A 176 25.32 -24.95 3.06
N GLY A 177 24.88 -23.73 2.80
CA GLY A 177 24.62 -22.72 3.82
C GLY A 177 25.89 -22.08 4.38
N GLU A 178 26.99 -22.07 3.63
CA GLU A 178 28.26 -21.43 3.97
C GLU A 178 28.29 -20.03 3.34
N ALA A 179 28.77 -19.02 4.07
CA ALA A 179 28.92 -17.68 3.53
C ALA A 179 29.99 -17.63 2.45
N LEU A 180 29.65 -17.13 1.29
CA LEU A 180 30.57 -16.80 0.19
C LEU A 180 31.03 -15.36 0.31
N PHE A 181 30.08 -14.44 0.54
CA PHE A 181 30.32 -13.00 0.66
C PHE A 181 29.39 -12.40 1.71
N GLN A 182 29.78 -11.25 2.25
CA GLN A 182 28.95 -10.44 3.13
C GLN A 182 29.31 -8.96 2.92
N TRP A 183 28.31 -8.10 2.92
CA TRP A 183 28.46 -6.65 2.92
C TRP A 183 27.66 -6.05 4.06
N ASP A 184 28.27 -5.15 4.79
CA ASP A 184 27.57 -4.25 5.69
C ASP A 184 26.86 -3.17 4.86
N LEU A 185 25.62 -2.86 5.20
CA LEU A 185 24.76 -1.95 4.46
C LEU A 185 24.31 -0.77 5.32
N PRO A 186 24.04 0.39 4.72
CA PRO A 186 23.55 1.56 5.47
C PRO A 186 22.09 1.44 5.91
N GLY A 187 21.36 0.40 5.49
CA GLY A 187 19.98 0.13 5.85
C GLY A 187 19.62 -1.33 5.61
N ALA A 188 18.48 -1.78 6.13
CA ALA A 188 18.07 -3.16 5.99
C ALA A 188 17.69 -3.50 4.53
N PRO A 189 18.29 -4.52 3.91
CA PRO A 189 17.94 -4.96 2.57
C PRO A 189 16.61 -5.71 2.58
N VAL A 190 15.72 -5.37 1.64
CA VAL A 190 14.37 -5.97 1.52
C VAL A 190 14.10 -6.59 0.15
N SER A 191 14.82 -6.15 -0.88
CA SER A 191 14.80 -6.75 -2.22
C SER A 191 16.19 -6.67 -2.83
N ALA A 192 16.52 -7.59 -3.73
CA ALA A 192 17.80 -7.58 -4.43
C ALA A 192 17.62 -8.14 -5.84
N HIS A 193 18.30 -7.55 -6.79
CA HIS A 193 18.38 -8.01 -8.17
C HIS A 193 19.85 -8.25 -8.53
N TRP A 194 20.14 -9.40 -9.15
CA TRP A 194 21.48 -9.72 -9.62
C TRP A 194 21.48 -9.90 -11.12
N ASP A 195 22.29 -9.11 -11.79
CA ASP A 195 22.50 -9.24 -13.23
C ASP A 195 23.95 -8.92 -13.59
N ASP A 196 24.53 -9.75 -14.48
CA ASP A 196 25.88 -9.64 -15.07
C ASP A 196 26.97 -9.18 -14.09
N GLY A 197 26.99 -9.75 -12.88
CA GLY A 197 27.97 -9.44 -11.85
C GLY A 197 27.70 -8.18 -11.03
N ARG A 198 26.60 -7.48 -11.29
CA ARG A 198 26.10 -6.36 -10.50
C ARG A 198 24.96 -6.82 -9.59
N LEU A 199 25.05 -6.43 -8.34
CA LEU A 199 23.99 -6.61 -7.36
C LEU A 199 23.31 -5.24 -7.09
N THR A 200 22.03 -5.15 -7.39
CA THR A 200 21.19 -4.01 -7.05
C THR A 200 20.37 -4.37 -5.82
N ILE A 201 20.40 -3.54 -4.78
CA ILE A 201 19.80 -3.84 -3.49
C ILE A 201 18.88 -2.69 -3.10
N LEU A 202 17.65 -3.01 -2.70
CA LEU A 202 16.72 -2.07 -2.10
C LEU A 202 16.86 -2.10 -0.58
N LEU A 203 17.03 -0.94 0.01
CA LEU A 203 17.14 -0.72 1.45
C LEU A 203 15.87 -0.02 1.94
N VAL A 204 15.20 -0.59 2.94
CA VAL A 204 13.95 -0.02 3.48
C VAL A 204 14.15 1.30 4.22
N GLY A 205 15.38 1.58 4.65
CA GLY A 205 15.76 2.71 5.48
C GLY A 205 16.26 2.29 6.85
N SER A 206 16.26 3.22 7.80
CA SER A 206 16.78 3.01 9.17
C SER A 206 15.81 2.29 10.09
N ARG A 207 14.56 2.08 9.68
CA ARG A 207 13.47 1.48 10.47
C ARG A 207 12.67 0.48 9.68
N LEU A 208 12.25 -0.60 10.34
CA LEU A 208 11.28 -1.55 9.80
C LEU A 208 9.83 -1.14 10.15
N GLU A 209 9.64 -0.44 11.28
CA GLU A 209 8.35 0.03 11.73
C GLU A 209 7.77 1.08 10.77
N PRO A 210 6.44 1.23 10.72
CA PRO A 210 5.78 2.26 9.94
C PRO A 210 6.32 3.66 10.25
N SER A 211 6.77 4.39 9.23
CA SER A 211 7.37 5.72 9.36
C SER A 211 7.18 6.51 8.07
N GLU A 212 7.13 7.84 8.20
CA GLU A 212 7.17 8.78 7.08
C GLU A 212 8.59 9.16 6.66
N ALA A 213 9.61 8.58 7.31
CA ALA A 213 11.00 8.85 6.96
C ALA A 213 11.27 8.46 5.50
N ALA A 214 11.94 9.38 4.78
CA ALA A 214 12.37 9.18 3.41
C ALA A 214 13.87 8.86 3.39
N ASP A 215 14.25 7.75 4.03
CA ASP A 215 15.65 7.32 4.21
C ASP A 215 15.95 5.95 3.57
N GLY A 216 14.99 5.39 2.83
CA GLY A 216 15.22 4.25 1.96
C GLY A 216 16.08 4.58 0.76
N ALA A 217 16.72 3.58 0.18
CA ALA A 217 17.66 3.76 -0.92
C ALA A 217 17.77 2.54 -1.83
N ILE A 218 18.19 2.77 -3.08
CA ILE A 218 18.74 1.74 -3.96
C ILE A 218 20.25 1.90 -3.96
N VAL A 219 20.95 0.80 -3.74
CA VAL A 219 22.41 0.74 -3.81
C VAL A 219 22.85 -0.35 -4.77
N THR A 220 24.06 -0.22 -5.35
CA THR A 220 24.65 -1.25 -6.20
C THR A 220 26.02 -1.66 -5.70
N ILE A 221 26.40 -2.92 -6.02
CA ILE A 221 27.69 -3.52 -5.74
C ILE A 221 28.15 -4.23 -7.03
N ASP A 222 29.26 -3.76 -7.62
CA ASP A 222 29.79 -4.26 -8.88
C ASP A 222 30.87 -5.33 -8.61
N GLY A 223 30.46 -6.46 -7.99
CA GLY A 223 31.33 -7.60 -7.66
C GLY A 223 31.67 -7.75 -6.17
N PRO A 224 32.24 -8.88 -5.77
CA PRO A 224 32.35 -9.32 -4.36
C PRO A 224 33.10 -8.38 -3.41
N GLN A 225 34.06 -7.59 -3.92
CA GLN A 225 34.88 -6.68 -3.12
C GLN A 225 34.63 -5.21 -3.46
N ALA A 226 33.61 -4.93 -4.32
CA ALA A 226 33.29 -3.58 -4.70
C ALA A 226 32.61 -2.84 -3.54
N PRO A 227 32.78 -1.50 -3.47
CA PRO A 227 32.07 -0.72 -2.48
C PRO A 227 30.59 -0.63 -2.79
N VAL A 228 29.78 -0.49 -1.74
CA VAL A 228 28.35 -0.16 -1.84
C VAL A 228 28.21 1.26 -2.38
N ARG A 229 27.48 1.42 -3.48
CA ARG A 229 27.27 2.72 -4.16
C ARG A 229 25.81 3.09 -4.16
N PRO A 230 25.39 4.24 -3.59
CA PRO A 230 24.00 4.70 -3.69
C PRO A 230 23.69 5.11 -5.14
N ARG A 231 22.47 4.74 -5.59
CA ARG A 231 21.91 5.12 -6.90
C ARG A 231 20.71 6.04 -6.75
N VAL A 232 19.77 5.65 -5.89
CA VAL A 232 18.59 6.43 -5.56
C VAL A 232 18.50 6.51 -4.04
N THR A 233 18.14 7.68 -3.52
CA THR A 233 17.95 7.92 -2.08
C THR A 233 16.65 8.68 -1.84
N GLY A 234 16.21 8.75 -0.61
CA GLY A 234 15.00 9.50 -0.27
C GLY A 234 13.71 8.72 -0.54
N LEU A 235 13.77 7.38 -0.56
CA LEU A 235 12.62 6.52 -0.74
C LEU A 235 11.83 6.38 0.57
N LYS A 236 10.50 6.38 0.47
CA LYS A 236 9.61 6.22 1.64
C LYS A 236 9.32 4.75 1.90
N ARG A 237 10.05 4.16 2.85
CA ARG A 237 9.87 2.77 3.28
C ARG A 237 9.62 1.82 2.09
N PRO A 238 10.56 1.75 1.13
CA PRO A 238 10.41 0.90 -0.02
C PRO A 238 10.49 -0.58 0.41
N VAL A 239 9.74 -1.43 -0.28
CA VAL A 239 9.59 -2.85 0.09
C VAL A 239 9.89 -3.80 -1.06
N ASP A 240 9.74 -3.33 -2.31
CA ASP A 240 10.03 -4.13 -3.49
C ASP A 240 10.63 -3.30 -4.61
N LEU A 241 11.47 -3.96 -5.42
CA LEU A 241 12.21 -3.41 -6.55
C LEU A 241 12.22 -4.42 -7.67
N ASP A 242 11.78 -4.01 -8.87
CA ASP A 242 12.07 -4.74 -10.11
C ASP A 242 12.92 -3.89 -11.06
N VAL A 243 13.70 -4.56 -11.91
CA VAL A 243 14.71 -3.95 -12.77
C VAL A 243 14.50 -4.37 -14.22
N GLY A 244 14.44 -3.41 -15.13
CA GLY A 244 14.28 -3.66 -16.56
C GLY A 244 14.28 -2.38 -17.38
N ASP A 245 14.43 -2.51 -18.68
CA ASP A 245 14.36 -1.41 -19.65
C ASP A 245 12.89 -1.12 -19.99
N LEU A 246 12.32 -0.07 -19.38
CA LEU A 246 10.90 0.27 -19.57
C LEU A 246 10.65 1.18 -20.76
N ASN A 247 11.67 1.91 -21.24
CA ASN A 247 11.51 2.87 -22.32
C ASN A 247 12.13 2.40 -23.64
N GLY A 248 12.83 1.25 -23.68
CA GLY A 248 13.44 0.67 -24.85
C GLY A 248 14.77 1.34 -25.24
N ASP A 249 15.46 2.02 -24.31
CA ASP A 249 16.72 2.71 -24.57
C ASP A 249 17.97 1.83 -24.33
N GLY A 250 17.78 0.60 -23.85
CA GLY A 250 18.82 -0.38 -23.57
C GLY A 250 19.51 -0.18 -22.22
N LEU A 251 18.95 0.65 -21.33
CA LEU A 251 19.44 0.85 -19.98
C LEU A 251 18.44 0.30 -18.95
N ASP A 252 18.94 -0.30 -17.89
CA ASP A 252 18.11 -0.78 -16.82
C ASP A 252 17.53 0.36 -15.98
N ASP A 253 16.23 0.42 -15.91
CA ASP A 253 15.42 1.27 -15.06
C ASP A 253 15.02 0.53 -13.77
N PHE A 254 14.43 1.25 -12.83
CA PHE A 254 13.89 0.68 -11.61
C PHE A 254 12.40 0.98 -11.46
N VAL A 255 11.59 -0.04 -11.14
CA VAL A 255 10.26 0.16 -10.57
C VAL A 255 10.32 -0.14 -9.08
N VAL A 256 9.83 0.80 -8.27
CA VAL A 256 9.95 0.74 -6.81
C VAL A 256 8.58 0.86 -6.17
N CYS A 257 8.25 -0.11 -5.34
CA CYS A 257 7.12 -0.05 -4.43
C CYS A 257 7.54 0.64 -3.13
N GLU A 258 7.30 1.94 -3.04
CA GLU A 258 7.47 2.71 -1.81
C GLU A 258 6.20 2.54 -0.96
N PHE A 259 6.12 1.45 -0.19
CA PHE A 259 4.95 1.12 0.63
C PHE A 259 4.55 2.28 1.55
N GLY A 260 5.57 2.96 2.12
CA GLY A 260 5.38 4.11 2.99
C GLY A 260 4.70 3.78 4.32
N ASN A 261 3.88 4.74 4.77
CA ASN A 261 2.96 4.60 5.90
C ASN A 261 1.65 5.32 5.55
N GLU A 262 1.49 6.60 5.88
CA GLU A 262 0.36 7.42 5.42
C GLU A 262 0.56 7.94 3.99
N THR A 263 1.82 8.17 3.61
CA THR A 263 2.21 8.50 2.24
C THR A 263 3.18 7.47 1.68
N GLY A 264 3.05 7.17 0.40
CA GLY A 264 3.87 6.20 -0.31
C GLY A 264 3.72 6.41 -1.80
N TYR A 265 4.40 5.59 -2.60
CA TYR A 265 4.39 5.73 -4.05
C TYR A 265 4.61 4.38 -4.73
N LEU A 266 4.11 4.27 -5.95
CA LEU A 266 4.71 3.42 -6.97
C LEU A 266 5.44 4.34 -7.92
N SER A 267 6.73 4.13 -8.11
CA SER A 267 7.56 5.02 -8.92
C SER A 267 8.42 4.24 -9.91
N TRP A 268 8.55 4.78 -11.11
CA TRP A 268 9.56 4.41 -12.07
C TRP A 268 10.74 5.39 -11.99
N TYR A 269 11.94 4.86 -11.91
CA TYR A 269 13.19 5.60 -11.92
C TYR A 269 13.91 5.30 -13.23
N GLU A 270 13.73 6.18 -14.22
CA GLU A 270 14.35 6.14 -15.53
C GLU A 270 15.86 6.42 -15.42
N ASN A 271 16.67 5.53 -15.96
CA ASN A 271 18.11 5.66 -16.01
C ASN A 271 18.52 6.67 -17.11
N ALA A 272 19.12 7.80 -16.73
CA ALA A 272 19.51 8.84 -17.68
C ALA A 272 20.82 8.52 -18.43
N GLY A 273 21.47 7.38 -18.19
CA GLY A 273 22.72 6.96 -18.84
C GLY A 273 23.98 7.66 -18.32
N ASP A 274 23.85 8.67 -17.47
CA ASP A 274 24.95 9.41 -16.86
C ASP A 274 25.22 9.03 -15.38
N GLY A 275 24.54 7.99 -14.93
CA GLY A 275 24.57 7.50 -13.54
C GLY A 275 23.55 8.16 -12.63
N THR A 276 22.67 9.02 -13.15
CA THR A 276 21.52 9.59 -12.46
C THR A 276 20.23 8.91 -12.89
N TYR A 277 19.19 9.05 -12.06
CA TYR A 277 17.86 8.49 -12.30
C TYR A 277 16.80 9.58 -12.20
N ARG A 278 15.87 9.60 -13.16
CA ARG A 278 14.72 10.51 -13.16
C ARG A 278 13.49 9.78 -12.61
N ARG A 279 12.88 10.34 -11.58
CA ARG A 279 11.68 9.77 -10.97
C ARG A 279 10.42 10.14 -11.75
N HIS A 280 9.60 9.12 -12.07
CA HIS A 280 8.24 9.24 -12.57
C HIS A 280 7.29 8.58 -11.57
N VAL A 281 6.35 9.33 -11.02
CA VAL A 281 5.36 8.81 -10.08
C VAL A 281 4.22 8.17 -10.86
N LEU A 282 4.07 6.85 -10.77
CA LEU A 282 3.00 6.07 -11.40
C LEU A 282 1.74 6.08 -10.53
N SER A 283 1.91 6.02 -9.20
CA SER A 283 0.83 6.19 -8.22
C SER A 283 1.35 6.89 -6.97
N SER A 284 0.56 7.82 -6.44
CA SER A 284 0.86 8.54 -5.19
C SER A 284 0.14 7.94 -3.97
N ARG A 285 -0.37 6.70 -4.08
CA ARG A 285 -1.01 6.00 -2.98
C ARG A 285 0.01 5.16 -2.23
N ALA A 286 -0.02 5.21 -0.91
CA ALA A 286 0.71 4.28 -0.06
C ALA A 286 0.16 2.85 -0.22
N GLY A 287 1.00 1.84 0.03
CA GLY A 287 0.59 0.44 0.07
C GLY A 287 1.00 -0.41 -1.13
N ALA A 288 1.70 0.12 -2.15
CA ALA A 288 2.31 -0.72 -3.18
C ALA A 288 3.31 -1.68 -2.53
N ILE A 289 3.14 -3.00 -2.72
CA ILE A 289 3.91 -4.03 -2.01
C ILE A 289 4.79 -4.88 -2.91
N GLU A 290 4.38 -5.09 -4.15
CA GLU A 290 5.10 -5.89 -5.13
C GLU A 290 4.81 -5.34 -6.53
N ALA A 291 5.83 -5.29 -7.38
CA ALA A 291 5.71 -4.96 -8.78
C ALA A 291 6.45 -5.99 -9.62
N VAL A 292 5.90 -6.34 -10.77
CA VAL A 292 6.49 -7.29 -11.72
C VAL A 292 6.58 -6.64 -13.08
N LEU A 293 7.77 -6.66 -13.67
CA LEU A 293 8.01 -6.23 -15.04
C LEU A 293 7.89 -7.41 -15.98
N HIS A 294 6.94 -7.33 -16.90
CA HIS A 294 6.73 -8.36 -17.92
C HIS A 294 5.91 -7.79 -19.08
N ASP A 295 6.12 -8.30 -20.28
CA ASP A 295 5.24 -8.06 -21.43
C ASP A 295 4.00 -8.96 -21.28
N PHE A 296 2.95 -8.45 -20.60
CA PHE A 296 1.76 -9.25 -20.26
C PHE A 296 0.81 -9.42 -21.46
N ASP A 297 0.80 -8.50 -22.41
CA ASP A 297 -0.09 -8.53 -23.58
C ASP A 297 0.62 -8.94 -24.89
N ALA A 298 1.93 -9.19 -24.82
CA ALA A 298 2.79 -9.62 -25.92
C ALA A 298 2.89 -8.59 -27.07
N ASP A 299 2.88 -7.29 -26.73
CA ASP A 299 3.05 -6.20 -27.69
C ASP A 299 4.53 -5.81 -27.92
N GLY A 300 5.44 -6.38 -27.14
CA GLY A 300 6.88 -6.16 -27.20
C GLY A 300 7.38 -5.03 -26.31
N ALA A 301 6.50 -4.34 -25.57
CA ALA A 301 6.86 -3.40 -24.52
C ALA A 301 6.81 -4.08 -23.14
N VAL A 302 7.55 -3.54 -22.18
CA VAL A 302 7.51 -4.05 -20.80
C VAL A 302 6.37 -3.35 -20.05
N ASP A 303 5.46 -4.16 -19.48
CA ASP A 303 4.38 -3.68 -18.63
C ASP A 303 4.78 -3.71 -17.15
N VAL A 304 4.01 -3.00 -16.34
CA VAL A 304 4.14 -2.98 -14.88
C VAL A 304 2.89 -3.57 -14.25
N GLY A 305 2.98 -4.81 -13.77
CA GLY A 305 1.97 -5.44 -12.92
C GLY A 305 2.19 -5.07 -11.45
N VAL A 306 1.10 -4.74 -10.69
CA VAL A 306 1.17 -4.33 -9.28
C VAL A 306 0.05 -4.98 -8.47
#